data_07f378580fe50bdc23bdb8e37dfb56d8
#
_entry.id   07f378580fe50bdc23bdb8e37dfb56d8
#
_cell.length_a   1.000
_cell.length_b   1.000
_cell.length_c   1.000
_cell.angle_alpha   90.00
_cell.angle_beta   90.00
_cell.angle_gamma   90.00
#
_symmetry.space_group_name_H-M   'P 1'
#
loop_
_entity.id
_entity.type
_entity.pdbx_description
1 polymer ?
#
loop_
_entity_poly.entity_id
_entity_poly.type
_entity_poly.pdbx_seq_one_letter_code
_entity_poly.pdbx_strand_id
1 'polypeptide(L)'
;MPSSLSLESYLLRRRPLLKLGALAGIGAVAPGLRSSAQAKPSTPLHFVGWQYNPQIVAENVATFDNLYDENVDYQLVAGEYQALLETMLVAAKQFDMLYSEEATLARWVAGQWAQDVEDMPDVAAIKASMVPVGVRNLSLPNGNLGGLPYYAGYNAFVYNDAHLSQAKLEPPTTWDEVLDQARKLKRDKVAEYPYVSAWEHTWASLSWSLFSIWYSEGAKVFDSNFNPVFDDKFKKVLEMHRALYSEGLVQPDVFTLPQEGVPSFATGQHSFMVVHDYDQKVLNDPALSKAAGKVKNTLMPGATRSTFSWVSLYLMGGQPVSKERAWNLMRFFGGKAKDGQYHVIKRWALQFGLGTPYTEVLNDPEVKADFAKWKDTDVAQRQLENSTPRDVSKTLWFSDWDWYMMGAVQDFIRGKQPVDQLADDLEKQVKTFKARYPG
;
A
#
# COMPACT_ATOMS: atom_id res chain seq x y z
N MET A 1 15.95 -4.03 28.65
CA MET A 1 15.38 -3.11 27.64
C MET A 1 16.30 -3.09 26.44
N PRO A 2 15.99 -3.70 25.31
CA PRO A 2 16.70 -3.45 24.07
C PRO A 2 15.92 -2.39 23.28
N SER A 3 16.68 -1.38 22.83
CA SER A 3 16.23 -0.22 22.07
C SER A 3 15.44 -0.60 20.82
N SER A 4 14.26 -0.02 20.67
CA SER A 4 13.46 -0.03 19.45
C SER A 4 14.27 0.56 18.29
N LEU A 5 14.66 -0.29 17.34
CA LEU A 5 15.15 0.17 16.05
C LEU A 5 13.95 0.74 15.28
N SER A 6 13.90 2.06 15.10
CA SER A 6 12.88 2.72 14.28
C SER A 6 13.11 2.40 12.79
N LEU A 7 12.05 2.50 11.97
CA LEU A 7 12.13 2.36 10.51
C LEU A 7 13.20 3.27 9.90
N GLU A 8 13.45 4.44 10.48
CA GLU A 8 14.52 5.36 10.10
C GLU A 8 15.91 4.73 10.23
N SER A 9 16.17 3.97 11.31
CA SER A 9 17.46 3.31 11.49
C SER A 9 17.67 2.14 10.53
N TYR A 10 16.60 1.53 10.05
CA TYR A 10 16.59 0.48 9.04
C TYR A 10 16.91 1.03 7.64
N LEU A 11 16.33 2.16 7.27
CA LEU A 11 16.53 2.80 5.97
C LEU A 11 17.88 3.51 5.84
N LEU A 12 18.47 3.99 6.95
CA LEU A 12 19.75 4.71 6.98
C LEU A 12 21.00 3.81 6.84
N ARG A 13 20.87 2.47 7.02
CA ARG A 13 22.03 1.55 6.94
C ARG A 13 22.46 1.14 5.53
N ARG A 14 21.74 1.55 4.47
CA ARG A 14 22.13 1.28 3.08
C ARG A 14 22.80 2.50 2.43
N ARG A 15 24.02 2.87 2.87
CA ARG A 15 24.92 3.74 2.09
C ARG A 15 25.91 2.86 1.33
N PRO A 16 25.85 2.74 -0.01
CA PRO A 16 27.01 2.34 -0.78
C PRO A 16 28.00 3.51 -0.78
N LEU A 17 29.20 3.28 -0.28
CA LEU A 17 30.36 4.17 -0.43
C LEU A 17 30.74 4.26 -1.90
N LEU A 18 30.26 5.26 -2.61
CA LEU A 18 30.79 5.65 -3.91
C LEU A 18 32.11 6.43 -3.68
N LYS A 19 33.24 5.79 -3.96
CA LYS A 19 34.55 6.47 -4.07
C LYS A 19 34.52 7.37 -5.30
N LEU A 20 34.55 8.68 -5.08
CA LEU A 20 34.85 9.65 -6.14
C LEU A 20 36.33 9.51 -6.53
N GLY A 21 36.56 9.02 -7.75
CA GLY A 21 37.84 9.18 -8.44
C GLY A 21 37.84 10.49 -9.23
N ALA A 22 38.64 11.44 -8.81
CA ALA A 22 38.89 12.67 -9.57
C ALA A 22 39.83 12.36 -10.74
N LEU A 23 39.36 12.57 -11.97
CA LEU A 23 40.20 12.65 -13.16
C LEU A 23 40.06 14.06 -13.75
N ALA A 24 41.15 14.85 -13.57
CA ALA A 24 41.33 16.11 -14.26
C ALA A 24 41.76 15.84 -15.71
N GLY A 25 40.91 16.23 -16.65
CA GLY A 25 41.20 16.22 -18.08
C GLY A 25 41.04 17.62 -18.65
N ILE A 26 42.16 18.26 -19.02
CA ILE A 26 42.21 19.51 -19.78
C ILE A 26 41.88 19.18 -21.24
N GLY A 27 40.81 19.74 -21.78
CA GLY A 27 40.39 19.57 -23.18
C GLY A 27 39.84 20.85 -23.78
N ALA A 28 40.40 21.25 -24.88
CA ALA A 28 40.30 22.47 -25.64
C ALA A 28 38.88 22.99 -25.92
N VAL A 29 38.77 24.32 -25.87
CA VAL A 29 37.61 25.14 -26.25
C VAL A 29 37.44 25.13 -27.77
N ALA A 30 36.35 24.60 -28.30
CA ALA A 30 35.83 24.88 -29.63
C ALA A 30 34.67 25.88 -29.52
N PRO A 31 34.57 26.96 -30.28
CA PRO A 31 33.43 27.85 -30.25
C PRO A 31 32.39 27.37 -31.28
N GLY A 32 31.22 26.99 -30.82
CA GLY A 32 30.16 26.75 -31.77
C GLY A 32 28.96 26.02 -31.17
N LEU A 33 27.85 26.72 -31.14
CA LEU A 33 26.49 26.32 -30.76
C LEU A 33 26.15 26.54 -29.28
N ARG A 34 25.84 27.80 -28.95
CA ARG A 34 25.00 28.12 -27.82
C ARG A 34 23.61 27.55 -28.10
N SER A 35 23.33 26.35 -27.64
CA SER A 35 21.96 25.94 -27.33
C SER A 35 21.46 26.98 -26.33
N SER A 36 20.44 27.73 -26.69
CA SER A 36 19.74 28.62 -25.78
C SER A 36 19.14 27.72 -24.69
N ALA A 37 19.84 27.61 -23.56
CA ALA A 37 19.24 27.02 -22.38
C ALA A 37 18.00 27.87 -22.08
N GLN A 38 16.83 27.30 -22.31
CA GLN A 38 15.56 27.92 -21.99
C GLN A 38 15.54 28.14 -20.49
N ALA A 39 15.37 29.38 -20.04
CA ALA A 39 15.35 29.68 -18.61
C ALA A 39 14.22 28.87 -17.94
N LYS A 40 14.55 28.17 -16.88
CA LYS A 40 13.52 27.44 -16.08
C LYS A 40 12.39 28.40 -15.68
N PRO A 41 11.13 27.90 -15.60
CA PRO A 41 9.99 28.72 -15.19
C PRO A 41 10.26 29.41 -13.84
N SER A 42 9.93 30.70 -13.75
CA SER A 42 10.09 31.48 -12.52
C SER A 42 9.17 31.06 -11.39
N THR A 43 7.98 30.51 -11.74
CA THR A 43 7.00 29.97 -10.77
C THR A 43 7.22 28.48 -10.66
N PRO A 44 7.61 27.95 -9.48
CA PRO A 44 7.80 26.52 -9.28
C PRO A 44 6.47 25.77 -9.31
N LEU A 45 6.53 24.47 -9.61
CA LEU A 45 5.47 23.53 -9.29
C LEU A 45 5.58 23.12 -7.83
N HIS A 46 4.48 23.10 -7.09
CA HIS A 46 4.43 22.69 -5.69
C HIS A 46 3.99 21.23 -5.58
N PHE A 47 4.92 20.38 -5.16
CA PHE A 47 4.66 18.96 -4.91
C PHE A 47 4.74 18.66 -3.41
N VAL A 48 3.68 18.08 -2.83
CA VAL A 48 3.67 17.62 -1.45
C VAL A 48 3.62 16.09 -1.37
N GLY A 49 4.54 15.52 -0.61
CA GLY A 49 4.65 14.09 -0.40
C GLY A 49 4.88 13.72 1.07
N TRP A 50 4.74 12.46 1.38
CA TRP A 50 4.93 11.90 2.71
C TRP A 50 6.39 11.44 2.94
N GLN A 51 6.69 11.02 4.18
CA GLN A 51 8.07 10.77 4.62
C GLN A 51 8.70 9.43 4.16
N TYR A 52 8.13 8.75 3.16
CA TYR A 52 8.69 7.51 2.65
C TYR A 52 9.83 7.79 1.67
N ASN A 53 11.06 7.43 2.04
CA ASN A 53 12.26 7.62 1.23
C ASN A 53 12.40 9.04 0.60
N PRO A 54 12.31 10.13 1.38
CA PRO A 54 12.24 11.49 0.83
C PRO A 54 13.47 11.88 0.00
N GLN A 55 14.64 11.28 0.26
CA GLN A 55 15.85 11.48 -0.54
C GLN A 55 15.67 10.95 -1.97
N ILE A 56 15.05 9.77 -2.12
CA ILE A 56 14.76 9.19 -3.43
C ILE A 56 13.74 10.06 -4.19
N VAL A 57 12.75 10.59 -3.49
CA VAL A 57 11.78 11.51 -4.08
C VAL A 57 12.49 12.80 -4.55
N ALA A 58 13.38 13.38 -3.74
CA ALA A 58 14.15 14.56 -4.12
C ALA A 58 15.07 14.30 -5.33
N GLU A 59 15.69 13.12 -5.42
CA GLU A 59 16.48 12.74 -6.62
C GLU A 59 15.59 12.59 -7.86
N ASN A 60 14.39 12.04 -7.72
CA ASN A 60 13.41 11.95 -8.81
C ASN A 60 12.94 13.35 -9.24
N VAL A 61 12.71 14.28 -8.30
CA VAL A 61 12.41 15.69 -8.58
C VAL A 61 13.54 16.33 -9.39
N ALA A 62 14.80 16.18 -8.97
CA ALA A 62 15.94 16.71 -9.70
C ALA A 62 16.07 16.12 -11.12
N THR A 63 15.73 14.84 -11.29
CA THR A 63 15.69 14.19 -12.61
C THR A 63 14.57 14.79 -13.49
N PHE A 64 13.39 15.01 -12.93
CA PHE A 64 12.30 15.69 -13.62
C PHE A 64 12.67 17.11 -14.05
N ASP A 65 13.21 17.90 -13.12
CA ASP A 65 13.64 19.28 -13.36
C ASP A 65 14.67 19.40 -14.50
N ASN A 66 15.57 18.42 -14.60
CA ASN A 66 16.54 18.38 -15.69
C ASN A 66 15.93 17.88 -17.01
N LEU A 67 15.05 16.87 -16.96
CA LEU A 67 14.45 16.29 -18.15
C LEU A 67 13.45 17.25 -18.79
N TYR A 68 12.70 18.02 -17.99
CA TYR A 68 11.61 18.90 -18.47
C TYR A 68 11.98 20.39 -18.49
N ASP A 69 13.19 20.78 -18.08
CA ASP A 69 13.60 22.18 -17.86
C ASP A 69 12.67 22.90 -16.87
N GLU A 70 12.29 22.22 -15.81
CA GLU A 70 11.31 22.64 -14.83
C GLU A 70 11.97 23.01 -13.48
N ASN A 71 11.12 23.52 -12.58
CA ASN A 71 11.46 23.86 -11.21
C ASN A 71 10.36 23.35 -10.28
N VAL A 72 10.64 22.37 -9.43
CA VAL A 72 9.69 21.80 -8.48
C VAL A 72 10.10 22.11 -7.05
N ASP A 73 9.20 22.74 -6.30
CA ASP A 73 9.30 22.90 -4.85
C ASP A 73 8.65 21.69 -4.16
N TYR A 74 9.51 20.73 -3.74
CA TYR A 74 9.06 19.52 -3.05
C TYR A 74 8.97 19.74 -1.55
N GLN A 75 7.77 19.65 -1.01
CA GLN A 75 7.49 19.73 0.42
C GLN A 75 7.24 18.35 1.02
N LEU A 76 8.04 17.97 2.00
CA LEU A 76 7.84 16.78 2.82
C LEU A 76 6.88 17.11 3.98
N VAL A 77 5.84 16.26 4.16
CA VAL A 77 5.00 16.25 5.35
C VAL A 77 5.28 14.96 6.12
N ALA A 78 5.80 15.11 7.33
CA ALA A 78 6.14 13.99 8.23
C ALA A 78 5.04 13.77 9.27
N GLY A 79 4.97 12.56 9.85
CA GLY A 79 3.98 12.19 10.86
C GLY A 79 2.63 11.80 10.26
N GLU A 80 1.55 12.24 10.86
CA GLU A 80 0.16 11.98 10.44
C GLU A 80 -0.17 12.73 9.13
N TYR A 81 0.41 12.24 8.03
CA TYR A 81 0.41 12.91 6.73
C TYR A 81 -0.96 13.41 6.29
N GLN A 82 -1.98 12.52 6.31
CA GLN A 82 -3.31 12.86 5.81
C GLN A 82 -3.96 13.99 6.63
N ALA A 83 -3.92 13.91 7.96
CA ALA A 83 -4.49 14.91 8.85
C ALA A 83 -3.79 16.27 8.74
N LEU A 84 -2.46 16.25 8.63
CA LEU A 84 -1.65 17.46 8.46
C LEU A 84 -1.91 18.10 7.09
N LEU A 85 -1.93 17.30 6.03
CA LEU A 85 -2.21 17.80 4.68
C LEU A 85 -3.62 18.35 4.57
N GLU A 86 -4.63 17.68 5.11
CA GLU A 86 -6.00 18.22 5.14
C GLU A 86 -6.09 19.57 5.87
N THR A 87 -5.36 19.74 6.97
CA THR A 87 -5.27 21.03 7.66
C THR A 87 -4.71 22.13 6.73
N MET A 88 -3.69 21.80 5.93
CA MET A 88 -3.11 22.73 4.97
C MET A 88 -4.09 23.04 3.82
N LEU A 89 -4.82 22.04 3.32
CA LEU A 89 -5.81 22.21 2.26
C LEU A 89 -7.02 23.04 2.72
N VAL A 90 -7.49 22.82 3.95
CA VAL A 90 -8.54 23.65 4.58
C VAL A 90 -8.07 25.11 4.76
N ALA A 91 -6.78 25.32 5.04
CA ALA A 91 -6.16 26.66 5.10
C ALA A 91 -5.90 27.26 3.69
N ALA A 92 -6.49 26.70 2.64
CA ALA A 92 -6.37 27.12 1.25
C ALA A 92 -4.93 27.10 0.68
N LYS A 93 -4.04 26.28 1.24
CA LYS A 93 -2.74 26.04 0.64
C LYS A 93 -2.92 25.23 -0.64
N GLN A 94 -2.32 25.69 -1.72
CA GLN A 94 -2.45 25.08 -3.04
C GLN A 94 -1.19 24.27 -3.37
N PHE A 95 -1.39 23.16 -4.07
CA PHE A 95 -0.36 22.30 -4.59
C PHE A 95 -0.68 21.91 -6.03
N ASP A 96 0.34 21.63 -6.83
CA ASP A 96 0.18 21.15 -8.20
C ASP A 96 0.07 19.63 -8.23
N MET A 97 0.78 18.93 -7.35
CA MET A 97 0.72 17.49 -7.17
C MET A 97 0.74 17.11 -5.69
N LEU A 98 -0.12 16.14 -5.32
CA LEU A 98 -0.27 15.62 -3.96
C LEU A 98 -0.11 14.10 -3.97
N TYR A 99 0.58 13.55 -2.96
CA TYR A 99 0.45 12.14 -2.65
C TYR A 99 -0.90 11.87 -1.96
N SER A 100 -1.53 10.74 -2.28
CA SER A 100 -2.81 10.34 -1.70
C SER A 100 -2.96 8.82 -1.66
N GLU A 101 -4.04 8.36 -1.03
CA GLU A 101 -4.46 6.97 -0.99
C GLU A 101 -5.93 6.85 -1.46
N GLU A 102 -6.36 5.64 -1.81
CA GLU A 102 -7.71 5.41 -2.33
C GLU A 102 -8.81 5.90 -1.38
N ALA A 103 -8.57 5.82 -0.06
CA ALA A 103 -9.55 6.22 0.96
C ALA A 103 -9.82 7.74 1.01
N THR A 104 -8.90 8.57 0.52
CA THR A 104 -9.05 10.03 0.50
C THR A 104 -9.41 10.59 -0.87
N LEU A 105 -9.23 9.82 -1.94
CA LEU A 105 -9.44 10.26 -3.31
C LEU A 105 -10.79 10.94 -3.54
N ALA A 106 -11.89 10.25 -3.24
CA ALA A 106 -13.23 10.77 -3.51
C ALA A 106 -13.52 12.04 -2.69
N ARG A 107 -13.12 12.05 -1.42
CA ARG A 107 -13.31 13.20 -0.52
C ARG A 107 -12.53 14.42 -0.97
N TRP A 108 -11.28 14.26 -1.37
CA TRP A 108 -10.45 15.39 -1.78
C TRP A 108 -10.88 15.98 -3.11
N VAL A 109 -11.38 15.14 -4.04
CA VAL A 109 -11.96 15.63 -5.29
C VAL A 109 -13.31 16.32 -5.05
N ALA A 110 -14.19 15.75 -4.23
CA ALA A 110 -15.46 16.39 -3.86
C ALA A 110 -15.24 17.73 -3.12
N GLY A 111 -14.20 17.82 -2.30
CA GLY A 111 -13.79 19.04 -1.60
C GLY A 111 -13.04 20.06 -2.47
N GLN A 112 -12.84 19.77 -3.76
CA GLN A 112 -12.08 20.61 -4.71
C GLN A 112 -10.62 20.87 -4.31
N TRP A 113 -10.08 20.06 -3.42
CA TRP A 113 -8.66 20.09 -3.04
C TRP A 113 -7.78 19.38 -4.08
N ALA A 114 -8.37 18.44 -4.80
CA ALA A 114 -7.81 17.79 -5.96
C ALA A 114 -8.83 17.79 -7.10
N GLN A 115 -8.40 17.48 -8.33
CA GLN A 115 -9.26 17.28 -9.47
C GLN A 115 -8.95 15.93 -10.13
N ASP A 116 -9.94 15.34 -10.80
CA ASP A 116 -9.70 14.17 -11.64
C ASP A 116 -8.86 14.53 -12.88
N VAL A 117 -8.34 13.52 -13.52
CA VAL A 117 -7.44 13.67 -14.67
C VAL A 117 -8.04 13.10 -15.96
N GLU A 118 -9.35 12.83 -15.98
CA GLU A 118 -10.00 12.16 -17.13
C GLU A 118 -9.81 12.90 -18.45
N ASP A 119 -9.87 14.24 -18.42
CA ASP A 119 -9.73 15.08 -19.62
C ASP A 119 -8.26 15.38 -19.99
N MET A 120 -7.29 14.80 -19.27
CA MET A 120 -5.88 15.02 -19.57
C MET A 120 -5.41 14.18 -20.77
N PRO A 121 -4.38 14.64 -21.50
CA PRO A 121 -3.87 13.92 -22.67
C PRO A 121 -3.49 12.47 -22.36
N ASP A 122 -3.77 11.56 -23.28
CA ASP A 122 -3.39 10.13 -23.24
C ASP A 122 -4.05 9.28 -22.15
N VAL A 123 -5.03 9.79 -21.38
CA VAL A 123 -5.65 9.05 -20.27
C VAL A 123 -6.26 7.72 -20.72
N ALA A 124 -6.92 7.68 -21.86
CA ALA A 124 -7.46 6.42 -22.40
C ALA A 124 -6.36 5.37 -22.67
N ALA A 125 -5.21 5.78 -23.21
CA ALA A 125 -4.06 4.91 -23.43
C ALA A 125 -3.41 4.50 -22.12
N ILE A 126 -3.35 5.40 -21.15
CA ILE A 126 -2.83 5.11 -19.80
C ILE A 126 -3.72 4.05 -19.12
N LYS A 127 -5.05 4.21 -19.11
CA LYS A 127 -5.98 3.20 -18.59
C LYS A 127 -5.78 1.84 -19.27
N ALA A 128 -5.65 1.82 -20.61
CA ALA A 128 -5.45 0.60 -21.38
C ALA A 128 -4.09 -0.11 -21.10
N SER A 129 -3.11 0.61 -20.56
CA SER A 129 -1.79 0.06 -20.22
C SER A 129 -1.73 -0.57 -18.82
N MET A 130 -2.81 -0.46 -18.03
CA MET A 130 -2.90 -1.00 -16.68
C MET A 130 -3.74 -2.28 -16.62
N VAL A 131 -3.49 -3.11 -15.61
CA VAL A 131 -4.41 -4.20 -15.25
C VAL A 131 -5.75 -3.65 -14.79
N PRO A 132 -6.89 -4.33 -15.08
CA PRO A 132 -8.23 -3.78 -14.79
C PRO A 132 -8.45 -3.38 -13.32
N VAL A 133 -7.92 -4.16 -12.38
CA VAL A 133 -8.03 -3.85 -10.94
C VAL A 133 -7.30 -2.56 -10.58
N GLY A 134 -6.18 -2.25 -11.24
CA GLY A 134 -5.45 -1.00 -11.05
C GLY A 134 -6.25 0.22 -11.50
N VAL A 135 -6.87 0.15 -12.69
CA VAL A 135 -7.77 1.21 -13.18
C VAL A 135 -8.95 1.40 -12.21
N ARG A 136 -9.55 0.31 -11.75
CA ARG A 136 -10.67 0.35 -10.82
C ARG A 136 -10.30 1.02 -9.49
N ASN A 137 -9.11 0.73 -8.94
CA ASN A 137 -8.61 1.38 -7.72
C ASN A 137 -8.39 2.91 -7.89
N LEU A 138 -7.94 3.34 -9.08
CA LEU A 138 -7.67 4.74 -9.39
C LEU A 138 -8.92 5.54 -9.81
N SER A 139 -10.05 4.87 -10.04
CA SER A 139 -11.26 5.53 -10.55
C SER A 139 -12.14 6.05 -9.42
N LEU A 140 -12.71 7.23 -9.67
CA LEU A 140 -13.79 7.83 -8.88
C LEU A 140 -15.11 7.06 -9.07
N PRO A 141 -16.14 7.31 -8.24
CA PRO A 141 -17.46 6.69 -8.39
C PRO A 141 -18.12 6.89 -9.76
N ASN A 142 -17.85 8.00 -10.43
CA ASN A 142 -18.33 8.30 -11.78
C ASN A 142 -17.55 7.60 -12.92
N GLY A 143 -16.49 6.84 -12.57
CA GLY A 143 -15.62 6.15 -13.52
C GLY A 143 -14.44 6.97 -14.05
N ASN A 144 -14.35 8.25 -13.73
CA ASN A 144 -13.23 9.10 -14.12
C ASN A 144 -11.94 8.65 -13.42
N LEU A 145 -10.81 8.76 -14.10
CA LEU A 145 -9.50 8.53 -13.51
C LEU A 145 -9.18 9.65 -12.52
N GLY A 146 -9.03 9.30 -11.23
CA GLY A 146 -8.76 10.29 -10.19
C GLY A 146 -7.31 10.76 -10.13
N GLY A 147 -6.36 9.92 -10.57
CA GLY A 147 -4.93 10.24 -10.51
C GLY A 147 -4.07 9.16 -11.16
N LEU A 148 -2.75 9.27 -10.98
CA LEU A 148 -1.79 8.27 -11.47
C LEU A 148 -1.16 7.50 -10.29
N PRO A 149 -0.79 6.22 -10.48
CA PRO A 149 -0.32 5.39 -9.38
C PRO A 149 1.05 5.86 -8.86
N TYR A 150 1.17 5.91 -7.54
CA TYR A 150 2.46 5.91 -6.86
C TYR A 150 2.99 4.48 -6.79
N TYR A 151 2.21 3.56 -6.24
CA TYR A 151 2.40 2.13 -6.31
C TYR A 151 1.05 1.41 -6.15
N ALA A 152 0.99 0.16 -6.57
CA ALA A 152 -0.14 -0.73 -6.36
C ALA A 152 0.30 -1.90 -5.50
N GLY A 153 -0.58 -2.36 -4.62
CA GLY A 153 -0.32 -3.50 -3.75
C GLY A 153 -1.56 -4.33 -3.47
N TYR A 154 -1.34 -5.44 -2.85
CA TYR A 154 -2.37 -6.31 -2.28
C TYR A 154 -1.82 -6.97 -1.02
N ASN A 155 -2.68 -7.50 -0.15
CA ASN A 155 -2.22 -8.32 0.95
C ASN A 155 -1.99 -9.75 0.49
N ALA A 156 -0.78 -10.25 0.74
CA ALA A 156 -0.36 -11.62 0.48
C ALA A 156 -0.51 -12.46 1.76
N PHE A 157 -0.78 -13.74 1.60
CA PHE A 157 -0.62 -14.71 2.67
C PHE A 157 0.74 -15.39 2.56
N VAL A 158 1.52 -15.29 3.62
CA VAL A 158 2.85 -15.90 3.70
C VAL A 158 2.92 -16.92 4.84
N TYR A 159 3.79 -17.90 4.67
CA TYR A 159 4.05 -18.93 5.67
C TYR A 159 5.53 -19.26 5.79
N ASN A 160 5.93 -19.76 6.96
CA ASN A 160 7.27 -20.28 7.20
C ASN A 160 7.34 -21.76 6.81
N ASP A 161 7.93 -22.05 5.67
CA ASP A 161 8.04 -23.38 5.10
C ASP A 161 8.80 -24.37 6.01
N ALA A 162 9.80 -23.90 6.75
CA ALA A 162 10.51 -24.73 7.71
C ALA A 162 9.62 -25.19 8.87
N HIS A 163 8.71 -24.34 9.36
CA HIS A 163 7.76 -24.69 10.42
C HIS A 163 6.72 -25.71 9.94
N LEU A 164 6.18 -25.51 8.72
CA LEU A 164 5.23 -26.45 8.14
C LEU A 164 5.89 -27.80 7.88
N SER A 165 7.07 -27.82 7.28
CA SER A 165 7.85 -29.05 7.05
C SER A 165 8.16 -29.80 8.35
N GLN A 166 8.57 -29.09 9.41
CA GLN A 166 8.82 -29.69 10.73
C GLN A 166 7.56 -30.33 11.32
N ALA A 167 6.41 -29.70 11.15
CA ALA A 167 5.12 -30.18 11.64
C ALA A 167 4.42 -31.16 10.68
N LYS A 168 5.01 -31.45 9.50
CA LYS A 168 4.44 -32.27 8.41
C LYS A 168 3.09 -31.73 7.96
N LEU A 169 3.02 -30.42 7.70
CA LEU A 169 1.86 -29.70 7.24
C LEU A 169 2.08 -29.19 5.82
N GLU A 170 1.01 -29.16 5.03
CA GLU A 170 0.96 -28.49 3.73
C GLU A 170 0.49 -27.02 3.93
N PRO A 171 0.79 -26.11 2.98
CA PRO A 171 0.28 -24.75 3.03
C PRO A 171 -1.27 -24.74 3.12
N PRO A 172 -1.86 -23.99 4.07
CA PRO A 172 -3.29 -24.00 4.28
C PRO A 172 -4.04 -23.35 3.10
N THR A 173 -5.22 -23.89 2.79
CA THR A 173 -6.09 -23.42 1.72
C THR A 173 -7.37 -22.75 2.23
N THR A 174 -7.69 -22.96 3.50
CA THR A 174 -8.84 -22.36 4.19
C THR A 174 -8.40 -21.71 5.50
N TRP A 175 -9.20 -20.79 6.02
CA TRP A 175 -8.93 -20.14 7.31
C TRP A 175 -9.15 -21.08 8.49
N ASP A 176 -10.01 -22.08 8.34
CA ASP A 176 -10.16 -23.15 9.34
C ASP A 176 -8.86 -23.96 9.43
N GLU A 177 -8.23 -24.30 8.30
CA GLU A 177 -6.91 -24.96 8.29
C GLU A 177 -5.83 -24.07 8.91
N VAL A 178 -5.82 -22.75 8.65
CA VAL A 178 -4.87 -21.82 9.31
C VAL A 178 -5.01 -21.90 10.82
N LEU A 179 -6.23 -21.85 11.36
CA LEU A 179 -6.48 -21.90 12.79
C LEU A 179 -6.07 -23.26 13.39
N ASP A 180 -6.44 -24.37 12.75
CA ASP A 180 -6.11 -25.71 13.23
C ASP A 180 -4.61 -26.00 13.15
N GLN A 181 -3.93 -25.54 12.08
CA GLN A 181 -2.49 -25.65 11.95
C GLN A 181 -1.78 -24.77 12.99
N ALA A 182 -2.27 -23.56 13.27
CA ALA A 182 -1.73 -22.71 14.32
C ALA A 182 -1.81 -23.39 15.69
N ARG A 183 -2.97 -24.00 16.02
CA ARG A 183 -3.12 -24.82 17.26
C ARG A 183 -2.12 -25.97 17.33
N LYS A 184 -1.93 -26.68 16.20
CA LYS A 184 -0.97 -27.79 16.12
C LYS A 184 0.47 -27.29 16.31
N LEU A 185 0.88 -26.24 15.60
CA LEU A 185 2.23 -25.67 15.67
C LEU A 185 2.59 -25.20 17.09
N LYS A 186 1.62 -24.60 17.80
CA LYS A 186 1.79 -24.23 19.22
C LYS A 186 1.89 -25.45 20.11
N ARG A 187 0.98 -26.42 20.02
CA ARG A 187 0.99 -27.65 20.81
C ARG A 187 2.27 -28.44 20.62
N ASP A 188 2.76 -28.54 19.38
CA ASP A 188 3.97 -29.27 19.02
C ASP A 188 5.25 -28.45 19.29
N LYS A 189 5.12 -27.25 19.89
CA LYS A 189 6.21 -26.33 20.24
C LYS A 189 7.10 -25.91 19.07
N VAL A 190 6.54 -25.85 17.87
CA VAL A 190 7.22 -25.34 16.67
C VAL A 190 7.25 -23.81 16.70
N ALA A 191 6.14 -23.19 17.11
CA ALA A 191 6.01 -21.75 17.29
C ALA A 191 5.14 -21.46 18.51
N GLU A 192 5.56 -20.55 19.39
CA GLU A 192 4.77 -20.12 20.55
C GLU A 192 3.56 -19.29 20.13
N TYR A 193 3.76 -18.38 19.18
CA TYR A 193 2.74 -17.55 18.56
C TYR A 193 2.76 -17.79 17.05
N PRO A 194 2.04 -18.82 16.55
CA PRO A 194 2.15 -19.25 15.16
C PRO A 194 1.66 -18.21 14.14
N TYR A 195 0.68 -17.40 14.51
CA TYR A 195 0.14 -16.35 13.65
C TYR A 195 0.63 -14.98 14.11
N VAL A 196 1.00 -14.11 13.18
CA VAL A 196 1.31 -12.72 13.47
C VAL A 196 0.58 -11.81 12.49
N SER A 197 0.05 -10.72 13.01
CA SER A 197 -0.49 -9.59 12.25
C SER A 197 -0.49 -8.38 13.16
N ALA A 198 -0.43 -7.19 12.62
CA ALA A 198 -0.63 -5.99 13.41
C ALA A 198 -2.13 -5.66 13.39
N TRP A 199 -2.75 -5.74 14.56
CA TRP A 199 -4.16 -5.35 14.74
C TRP A 199 -4.28 -3.96 15.36
N GLU A 200 -3.32 -3.12 15.06
CA GLU A 200 -3.35 -1.71 15.44
C GLU A 200 -4.29 -0.93 14.49
N HIS A 201 -4.67 0.28 14.87
CA HIS A 201 -5.65 1.02 14.12
C HIS A 201 -5.16 2.39 13.60
N THR A 202 -3.99 2.85 14.03
CA THR A 202 -3.40 4.12 13.59
C THR A 202 -3.08 4.13 12.08
N TRP A 203 -2.56 3.01 11.56
CA TRP A 203 -2.21 2.81 10.16
C TRP A 203 -3.20 1.95 9.38
N ALA A 204 -4.40 1.75 9.94
CA ALA A 204 -5.44 0.90 9.36
C ALA A 204 -5.04 -0.57 9.11
N SER A 205 -3.98 -1.08 9.75
CA SER A 205 -3.47 -2.45 9.55
C SER A 205 -4.53 -3.51 9.83
N LEU A 206 -5.34 -3.32 10.89
CA LEU A 206 -6.46 -4.22 11.19
C LEU A 206 -7.50 -4.21 10.08
N SER A 207 -7.88 -3.03 9.57
CA SER A 207 -8.86 -2.91 8.49
C SER A 207 -8.39 -3.64 7.22
N TRP A 208 -7.15 -3.43 6.82
CA TRP A 208 -6.58 -4.05 5.62
C TRP A 208 -6.52 -5.58 5.73
N SER A 209 -6.13 -6.08 6.89
CA SER A 209 -6.13 -7.53 7.17
C SER A 209 -7.55 -8.10 7.13
N LEU A 210 -8.52 -7.45 7.80
CA LEU A 210 -9.92 -7.87 7.83
C LEU A 210 -10.53 -7.91 6.43
N PHE A 211 -10.41 -6.84 5.64
CA PHE A 211 -10.95 -6.82 4.28
C PHE A 211 -10.32 -7.90 3.39
N SER A 212 -9.03 -8.18 3.55
CA SER A 212 -8.37 -9.27 2.82
C SER A 212 -8.98 -10.63 3.14
N ILE A 213 -9.23 -10.90 4.43
CA ILE A 213 -9.77 -12.17 4.89
C ILE A 213 -11.27 -12.27 4.56
N TRP A 214 -12.04 -11.19 4.72
CA TRP A 214 -13.45 -11.16 4.30
C TRP A 214 -13.60 -11.45 2.80
N TYR A 215 -12.78 -10.81 1.96
CA TYR A 215 -12.82 -11.06 0.51
C TYR A 215 -12.42 -12.49 0.17
N SER A 216 -11.39 -13.03 0.82
CA SER A 216 -10.96 -14.40 0.58
C SER A 216 -11.99 -15.47 1.00
N GLU A 217 -12.74 -15.23 2.07
CA GLU A 217 -13.86 -16.06 2.47
C GLU A 217 -15.11 -15.85 1.59
N GLY A 218 -15.16 -14.76 0.81
CA GLY A 218 -16.33 -14.35 0.06
C GLY A 218 -17.45 -13.84 0.98
N ALA A 219 -17.07 -13.19 2.08
CA ALA A 219 -17.99 -12.50 2.97
C ALA A 219 -18.59 -11.26 2.30
N LYS A 220 -19.84 -10.99 2.56
CA LYS A 220 -20.53 -9.79 2.12
C LYS A 220 -20.50 -8.75 3.24
N VAL A 221 -19.58 -7.79 3.13
CA VAL A 221 -19.48 -6.68 4.08
C VAL A 221 -20.53 -5.62 3.75
N PHE A 222 -20.62 -5.25 2.46
CA PHE A 222 -21.56 -4.28 1.94
C PHE A 222 -22.24 -4.81 0.66
N ASP A 223 -23.44 -4.31 0.34
CA ASP A 223 -24.08 -4.50 -0.94
C ASP A 223 -23.56 -3.50 -2.01
N SER A 224 -24.10 -3.54 -3.23
CA SER A 224 -23.73 -2.64 -4.32
C SER A 224 -24.05 -1.17 -4.06
N ASN A 225 -24.91 -0.86 -3.10
CA ASN A 225 -25.26 0.50 -2.67
C ASN A 225 -24.54 0.89 -1.38
N PHE A 226 -23.55 0.10 -1.01
CA PHE A 226 -22.78 0.25 0.24
C PHE A 226 -23.65 0.24 1.51
N ASN A 227 -24.76 -0.52 1.50
CA ASN A 227 -25.46 -0.84 2.74
C ASN A 227 -24.81 -2.05 3.41
N PRO A 228 -24.72 -2.09 4.76
CA PRO A 228 -24.14 -3.21 5.47
C PRO A 228 -24.95 -4.49 5.25
N VAL A 229 -24.25 -5.59 5.01
CA VAL A 229 -24.82 -6.93 4.91
C VAL A 229 -24.37 -7.79 6.09
N PHE A 230 -23.09 -7.74 6.44
CA PHE A 230 -22.48 -8.44 7.57
C PHE A 230 -22.98 -9.88 7.73
N ASP A 231 -22.81 -10.68 6.66
CA ASP A 231 -23.28 -12.06 6.59
C ASP A 231 -22.56 -13.01 7.58
N ASP A 232 -22.95 -14.28 7.61
CA ASP A 232 -22.35 -15.27 8.51
C ASP A 232 -20.86 -15.45 8.29
N LYS A 233 -20.37 -15.28 7.06
CA LYS A 233 -18.93 -15.34 6.74
C LYS A 233 -18.18 -14.15 7.32
N PHE A 234 -18.80 -12.95 7.30
CA PHE A 234 -18.26 -11.77 7.97
C PHE A 234 -18.05 -12.04 9.45
N LYS A 235 -19.08 -12.58 10.14
CA LYS A 235 -19.03 -12.93 11.56
C LYS A 235 -18.01 -14.04 11.85
N LYS A 236 -17.93 -15.07 10.99
CA LYS A 236 -16.95 -16.16 11.11
C LYS A 236 -15.52 -15.67 11.13
N VAL A 237 -15.18 -14.71 10.26
CA VAL A 237 -13.84 -14.11 10.23
C VAL A 237 -13.51 -13.37 11.54
N LEU A 238 -14.48 -12.65 12.10
CA LEU A 238 -14.30 -11.97 13.39
C LEU A 238 -14.08 -12.98 14.52
N GLU A 239 -14.87 -14.05 14.58
CA GLU A 239 -14.74 -15.12 15.58
C GLU A 239 -13.38 -15.84 15.45
N MET A 240 -12.86 -16.03 14.24
CA MET A 240 -11.52 -16.56 14.04
C MET A 240 -10.45 -15.63 14.67
N HIS A 241 -10.56 -14.31 14.49
CA HIS A 241 -9.60 -13.37 15.12
C HIS A 241 -9.69 -13.45 16.65
N ARG A 242 -10.90 -13.57 17.20
CA ARG A 242 -11.07 -13.77 18.65
C ARG A 242 -10.47 -15.09 19.12
N ALA A 243 -10.63 -16.18 18.37
CA ALA A 243 -10.01 -17.46 18.68
C ALA A 243 -8.48 -17.39 18.64
N LEU A 244 -7.89 -16.76 17.60
CA LEU A 244 -6.45 -16.54 17.52
C LEU A 244 -5.90 -15.82 18.76
N TYR A 245 -6.61 -14.82 19.27
CA TYR A 245 -6.21 -14.07 20.45
C TYR A 245 -6.45 -14.84 21.75
N SER A 246 -7.66 -15.34 21.97
CA SER A 246 -8.05 -15.99 23.23
C SER A 246 -7.32 -17.32 23.49
N GLU A 247 -6.92 -18.03 22.43
CA GLU A 247 -6.12 -19.25 22.51
C GLU A 247 -4.60 -18.96 22.55
N GLY A 248 -4.21 -17.67 22.53
CA GLY A 248 -2.81 -17.24 22.56
C GLY A 248 -2.02 -17.70 21.34
N LEU A 249 -2.64 -17.74 20.16
CA LEU A 249 -2.00 -18.10 18.89
C LEU A 249 -1.31 -16.89 18.24
N VAL A 250 -1.58 -15.69 18.74
CA VAL A 250 -0.93 -14.42 18.41
C VAL A 250 -0.26 -13.83 19.66
N GLN A 251 0.73 -12.95 19.46
CA GLN A 251 1.40 -12.24 20.55
C GLN A 251 0.41 -11.37 21.34
N PRO A 252 0.58 -11.22 22.66
CA PRO A 252 -0.31 -10.38 23.47
C PRO A 252 -0.34 -8.91 23.07
N ASP A 253 0.74 -8.38 22.49
CA ASP A 253 0.92 -7.00 22.03
C ASP A 253 0.48 -6.77 20.57
N VAL A 254 -0.26 -7.72 19.96
CA VAL A 254 -0.75 -7.67 18.58
C VAL A 254 -1.49 -6.38 18.21
N PHE A 255 -2.10 -5.70 19.18
CA PHE A 255 -2.81 -4.43 18.97
C PHE A 255 -1.89 -3.20 18.90
N THR A 256 -0.61 -3.37 19.12
CA THR A 256 0.40 -2.29 19.14
C THR A 256 1.65 -2.63 18.34
N LEU A 257 1.64 -3.75 17.59
CA LEU A 257 2.76 -4.14 16.74
C LEU A 257 2.92 -3.13 15.59
N PRO A 258 4.14 -2.64 15.36
CA PRO A 258 4.40 -1.72 14.26
C PRO A 258 4.50 -2.46 12.92
N GLN A 259 4.23 -1.76 11.82
CA GLN A 259 4.55 -2.18 10.46
C GLN A 259 4.02 -3.58 10.12
N GLU A 260 2.71 -3.78 10.27
CA GLU A 260 2.02 -5.04 9.95
C GLU A 260 2.57 -6.28 10.72
N GLY A 261 3.46 -6.08 11.69
CA GLY A 261 4.15 -7.16 12.39
C GLY A 261 5.33 -7.75 11.61
N VAL A 262 5.78 -7.12 10.52
CA VAL A 262 6.93 -7.57 9.69
C VAL A 262 8.20 -7.79 10.52
N PRO A 263 8.62 -6.89 11.42
CA PRO A 263 9.79 -7.14 12.26
C PRO A 263 9.64 -8.37 13.16
N SER A 264 8.42 -8.65 13.63
CA SER A 264 8.13 -9.83 14.45
C SER A 264 8.28 -11.12 13.63
N PHE A 265 7.67 -11.18 12.44
CA PHE A 265 7.81 -12.33 11.54
C PHE A 265 9.26 -12.55 11.10
N ALA A 266 10.02 -11.48 10.85
CA ALA A 266 11.43 -11.53 10.47
C ALA A 266 12.34 -12.19 11.53
N THR A 267 11.89 -12.33 12.79
CA THR A 267 12.61 -13.11 13.80
C THR A 267 12.68 -14.59 13.47
N GLY A 268 11.80 -15.10 12.59
CA GLY A 268 11.67 -16.50 12.22
C GLY A 268 10.91 -17.35 13.24
N GLN A 269 10.21 -16.73 14.18
CA GLN A 269 9.48 -17.44 15.26
C GLN A 269 7.99 -17.66 14.95
N HIS A 270 7.49 -17.10 13.84
CA HIS A 270 6.09 -17.20 13.44
C HIS A 270 5.93 -18.06 12.18
N SER A 271 4.73 -18.58 11.99
CA SER A 271 4.41 -19.54 10.94
C SER A 271 3.54 -18.95 9.83
N PHE A 272 2.61 -18.05 10.17
CA PHE A 272 1.62 -17.47 9.24
C PHE A 272 1.50 -15.97 9.41
N MET A 273 1.27 -15.27 8.27
CA MET A 273 1.05 -13.84 8.27
C MET A 273 0.25 -13.41 7.04
N VAL A 274 -0.66 -12.45 7.23
CA VAL A 274 -1.19 -11.61 6.14
C VAL A 274 -0.35 -10.33 6.14
N VAL A 275 0.26 -10.00 5.00
CA VAL A 275 1.24 -8.92 4.90
C VAL A 275 1.17 -8.25 3.52
N HIS A 276 1.62 -7.00 3.40
CA HIS A 276 1.73 -6.38 2.09
C HIS A 276 2.69 -7.17 1.18
N ASP A 277 2.33 -7.29 -0.07
CA ASP A 277 3.07 -8.12 -1.03
C ASP A 277 4.55 -7.72 -1.18
N TYR A 278 4.89 -6.45 -1.04
CA TYR A 278 6.26 -5.93 -1.10
C TYR A 278 7.10 -6.24 0.14
N ASP A 279 6.49 -6.46 1.31
CA ASP A 279 7.22 -6.78 2.54
C ASP A 279 7.88 -8.16 2.50
N GLN A 280 7.45 -9.03 1.57
CA GLN A 280 8.14 -10.29 1.32
C GLN A 280 9.62 -10.08 0.92
N LYS A 281 9.96 -8.93 0.32
CA LYS A 281 11.35 -8.55 0.02
C LYS A 281 12.18 -8.42 1.31
N VAL A 282 11.62 -7.79 2.32
CA VAL A 282 12.23 -7.66 3.65
C VAL A 282 12.32 -9.01 4.34
N LEU A 283 11.22 -9.77 4.32
CA LEU A 283 11.14 -11.08 4.99
C LEU A 283 12.10 -12.11 4.38
N ASN A 284 12.48 -11.97 3.11
CA ASN A 284 13.43 -12.83 2.41
C ASN A 284 14.83 -12.21 2.21
N ASP A 285 15.11 -11.03 2.77
CA ASP A 285 16.45 -10.45 2.80
C ASP A 285 17.27 -11.03 3.98
N PRO A 286 18.36 -11.78 3.73
CA PRO A 286 19.15 -12.40 4.80
C PRO A 286 19.86 -11.39 5.71
N ALA A 287 20.01 -10.13 5.28
CA ALA A 287 20.55 -9.07 6.12
C ALA A 287 19.54 -8.55 7.16
N LEU A 288 18.25 -8.84 6.98
CA LEU A 288 17.15 -8.23 7.71
C LEU A 288 16.27 -9.26 8.43
N SER A 289 16.23 -10.49 7.94
CA SER A 289 15.31 -11.51 8.39
C SER A 289 16.02 -12.84 8.67
N LYS A 290 15.80 -13.41 9.87
CA LYS A 290 16.20 -14.77 10.21
C LYS A 290 15.32 -15.83 9.52
N ALA A 291 14.17 -15.40 9.00
CA ALA A 291 13.26 -16.23 8.22
C ALA A 291 13.61 -16.24 6.71
N ALA A 292 14.63 -15.50 6.29
CA ALA A 292 15.02 -15.40 4.89
C ALA A 292 15.21 -16.78 4.23
N GLY A 293 14.64 -16.93 3.01
CA GLY A 293 14.63 -18.18 2.26
C GLY A 293 13.60 -19.22 2.71
N LYS A 294 12.99 -19.03 3.89
CA LYS A 294 11.95 -19.91 4.46
C LYS A 294 10.54 -19.32 4.31
N VAL A 295 10.43 -18.04 3.99
CA VAL A 295 9.15 -17.37 3.79
C VAL A 295 8.67 -17.63 2.37
N LYS A 296 7.51 -18.27 2.27
CA LYS A 296 6.85 -18.58 1.00
C LYS A 296 5.48 -17.91 0.96
N ASN A 297 5.02 -17.58 -0.23
CA ASN A 297 3.67 -17.10 -0.45
C ASN A 297 2.80 -18.17 -1.10
N THR A 298 1.51 -18.14 -0.78
CA THR A 298 0.46 -18.89 -1.47
C THR A 298 -0.72 -17.96 -1.70
N LEU A 299 -1.70 -18.40 -2.50
CA LEU A 299 -2.95 -17.66 -2.63
C LEU A 299 -3.62 -17.55 -1.25
N MET A 300 -4.27 -16.43 -0.98
CA MET A 300 -5.00 -16.21 0.27
C MET A 300 -5.87 -17.43 0.60
N PRO A 301 -5.84 -17.98 1.83
CA PRO A 301 -6.77 -19.01 2.25
C PRO A 301 -8.22 -18.53 2.13
N GLY A 302 -9.19 -19.43 1.86
CA GLY A 302 -10.61 -19.12 1.82
C GLY A 302 -11.30 -19.52 0.52
N ALA A 303 -12.60 -19.37 0.48
CA ALA A 303 -13.47 -19.89 -0.57
C ALA A 303 -13.26 -19.23 -1.94
N THR A 304 -13.00 -17.94 -1.98
CA THR A 304 -12.72 -17.19 -3.22
C THR A 304 -11.24 -17.04 -3.50
N ARG A 305 -10.40 -17.16 -2.48
CA ARG A 305 -8.97 -16.89 -2.50
C ARG A 305 -8.61 -15.48 -2.97
N SER A 306 -9.57 -14.55 -2.94
CA SER A 306 -9.37 -13.14 -3.23
C SER A 306 -8.64 -12.44 -2.09
N THR A 307 -8.21 -11.22 -2.30
CA THR A 307 -7.60 -10.37 -1.28
C THR A 307 -7.93 -8.91 -1.52
N PHE A 308 -7.75 -8.07 -0.52
CA PHE A 308 -7.81 -6.63 -0.69
C PHE A 308 -6.63 -6.12 -1.50
N SER A 309 -6.91 -5.27 -2.50
CA SER A 309 -5.91 -4.53 -3.26
C SER A 309 -6.17 -3.03 -3.22
N TRP A 310 -5.09 -2.26 -3.28
CA TRP A 310 -5.14 -0.80 -3.28
C TRP A 310 -4.15 -0.21 -4.26
N VAL A 311 -4.30 1.10 -4.52
CA VAL A 311 -3.30 1.92 -5.20
C VAL A 311 -3.11 3.19 -4.41
N SER A 312 -1.89 3.45 -3.95
CA SER A 312 -1.49 4.79 -3.55
C SER A 312 -1.19 5.62 -4.79
N LEU A 313 -1.52 6.90 -4.77
CA LEU A 313 -1.60 7.67 -6.01
C LEU A 313 -1.08 9.10 -5.86
N TYR A 314 -0.73 9.68 -7.01
CA TYR A 314 -0.51 11.11 -7.17
C TYR A 314 -1.80 11.74 -7.70
N LEU A 315 -2.24 12.81 -7.07
CA LEU A 315 -3.39 13.62 -7.48
C LEU A 315 -2.93 14.95 -8.05
N MET A 316 -3.66 15.45 -9.01
CA MET A 316 -3.55 16.85 -9.45
C MET A 316 -4.23 17.74 -8.41
N GLY A 317 -3.57 18.80 -7.99
CA GLY A 317 -4.16 19.78 -7.08
C GLY A 317 -5.39 20.46 -7.67
N GLY A 318 -6.30 20.95 -6.83
CA GLY A 318 -7.55 21.58 -7.27
C GLY A 318 -7.35 22.83 -8.11
N GLN A 319 -6.24 23.58 -7.89
CA GLN A 319 -5.89 24.80 -8.63
C GLN A 319 -4.38 24.83 -8.92
N PRO A 320 -3.91 24.01 -9.87
CA PRO A 320 -2.49 23.98 -10.22
C PRO A 320 -2.07 25.25 -10.95
N VAL A 321 -0.83 25.68 -10.79
CA VAL A 321 -0.28 26.85 -11.53
C VAL A 321 -0.33 26.68 -13.05
N SER A 322 -0.25 25.43 -13.51
CA SER A 322 -0.47 25.02 -14.90
C SER A 322 -0.87 23.54 -14.92
N LYS A 323 -2.04 23.24 -15.50
CA LYS A 323 -2.50 21.84 -15.66
C LYS A 323 -1.53 21.00 -16.49
N GLU A 324 -1.01 21.56 -17.57
CA GLU A 324 -0.05 20.86 -18.44
C GLU A 324 1.24 20.50 -17.70
N ARG A 325 1.83 21.46 -16.97
CA ARG A 325 3.05 21.23 -16.20
C ARG A 325 2.84 20.26 -15.06
N ALA A 326 1.73 20.39 -14.32
CA ALA A 326 1.33 19.45 -13.27
C ALA A 326 1.12 18.04 -13.83
N TRP A 327 0.48 17.91 -14.99
CA TRP A 327 0.30 16.64 -15.68
C TRP A 327 1.62 16.00 -16.09
N ASN A 328 2.57 16.76 -16.61
CA ASN A 328 3.90 16.28 -16.94
C ASN A 328 4.64 15.75 -15.69
N LEU A 329 4.51 16.46 -14.55
CA LEU A 329 5.05 16.01 -13.27
C LEU A 329 4.39 14.68 -12.82
N MET A 330 3.06 14.62 -12.88
CA MET A 330 2.32 13.39 -12.54
C MET A 330 2.71 12.22 -13.45
N ARG A 331 2.83 12.42 -14.76
CA ARG A 331 3.25 11.38 -15.71
C ARG A 331 4.67 10.89 -15.46
N PHE A 332 5.58 11.76 -15.08
CA PHE A 332 6.95 11.37 -14.72
C PHE A 332 6.98 10.52 -13.46
N PHE A 333 6.20 10.87 -12.44
CA PHE A 333 6.17 10.15 -11.17
C PHE A 333 5.30 8.90 -11.21
N GLY A 334 4.14 8.95 -11.80
CA GLY A 334 3.11 7.92 -11.79
C GLY A 334 2.87 7.22 -13.12
N GLY A 335 3.72 7.40 -14.13
CA GLY A 335 3.52 6.82 -15.46
C GLY A 335 4.76 6.86 -16.34
N LYS A 336 4.52 7.01 -17.66
CA LYS A 336 5.58 7.22 -18.65
C LYS A 336 5.94 8.70 -18.75
N ALA A 337 7.22 9.00 -18.59
CA ALA A 337 7.80 10.31 -18.89
C ALA A 337 7.78 10.62 -20.40
N LYS A 338 8.15 11.86 -20.79
CA LYS A 338 8.18 12.28 -22.20
C LYS A 338 9.13 11.47 -23.08
N ASP A 339 10.12 10.81 -22.49
CA ASP A 339 11.06 9.91 -23.18
C ASP A 339 10.53 8.45 -23.30
N GLY A 340 9.30 8.21 -22.85
CA GLY A 340 8.65 6.89 -22.90
C GLY A 340 9.05 5.91 -21.79
N GLN A 341 9.84 6.34 -20.78
CA GLN A 341 10.34 5.49 -19.71
C GLN A 341 9.51 5.64 -18.43
N TYR A 342 9.41 4.56 -17.64
CA TYR A 342 8.82 4.54 -16.29
C TYR A 342 9.90 4.81 -15.23
N HIS A 343 10.49 6.00 -15.19
CA HIS A 343 11.64 6.32 -14.32
C HIS A 343 11.36 6.01 -12.84
N VAL A 344 10.29 6.56 -12.31
CA VAL A 344 10.00 6.47 -10.88
C VAL A 344 9.33 5.14 -10.54
N ILE A 345 8.33 4.70 -11.30
CA ILE A 345 7.61 3.43 -11.08
C ILE A 345 8.59 2.23 -11.09
N LYS A 346 9.45 2.14 -12.11
CA LYS A 346 10.43 1.05 -12.21
C LYS A 346 11.47 1.13 -11.09
N ARG A 347 11.90 2.33 -10.71
CA ARG A 347 12.81 2.53 -9.56
C ARG A 347 12.21 2.02 -8.26
N TRP A 348 10.93 2.33 -7.99
CA TRP A 348 10.23 1.84 -6.81
C TRP A 348 10.13 0.31 -6.79
N ALA A 349 9.80 -0.31 -7.94
CA ALA A 349 9.74 -1.76 -8.05
C ALA A 349 11.09 -2.42 -7.74
N LEU A 350 12.17 -1.98 -8.37
CA LEU A 350 13.50 -2.59 -8.22
C LEU A 350 14.13 -2.34 -6.85
N GLN A 351 14.04 -1.12 -6.32
CA GLN A 351 14.70 -0.78 -5.05
C GLN A 351 13.92 -1.24 -3.82
N PHE A 352 12.59 -1.16 -3.87
CA PHE A 352 11.74 -1.38 -2.68
C PHE A 352 10.73 -2.53 -2.84
N GLY A 353 10.63 -3.13 -4.03
CA GLY A 353 9.67 -4.21 -4.30
C GLY A 353 8.23 -3.73 -4.45
N LEU A 354 8.00 -2.40 -4.56
CA LEU A 354 6.66 -1.84 -4.70
C LEU A 354 6.02 -2.28 -6.02
N GLY A 355 4.78 -2.75 -5.96
CA GLY A 355 4.03 -3.17 -7.13
C GLY A 355 3.56 -1.99 -7.99
N THR A 356 3.06 -2.31 -9.16
CA THR A 356 2.53 -1.32 -10.11
C THR A 356 1.34 -1.91 -10.87
N PRO A 357 0.36 -1.09 -11.28
CA PRO A 357 -0.70 -1.58 -12.15
C PRO A 357 -0.29 -1.67 -13.63
N TYR A 358 0.85 -1.12 -14.03
CA TYR A 358 1.29 -1.09 -15.44
C TYR A 358 1.77 -2.45 -15.94
N THR A 359 1.06 -3.00 -16.94
CA THR A 359 1.36 -4.31 -17.53
C THR A 359 2.78 -4.39 -18.10
N GLU A 360 3.27 -3.31 -18.71
CA GLU A 360 4.62 -3.25 -19.27
C GLU A 360 5.71 -3.39 -18.18
N VAL A 361 5.54 -2.72 -17.03
CA VAL A 361 6.49 -2.82 -15.91
C VAL A 361 6.38 -4.18 -15.21
N LEU A 362 5.15 -4.71 -15.03
CA LEU A 362 4.95 -6.06 -14.50
C LEU A 362 5.62 -7.13 -15.36
N ASN A 363 5.71 -6.91 -16.68
CA ASN A 363 6.34 -7.81 -17.63
C ASN A 363 7.82 -7.48 -17.93
N ASP A 364 8.36 -6.41 -17.35
CA ASP A 364 9.77 -6.06 -17.52
C ASP A 364 10.69 -7.19 -17.01
N PRO A 365 11.64 -7.69 -17.83
CA PRO A 365 12.49 -8.82 -17.44
C PRO A 365 13.32 -8.57 -16.18
N GLU A 366 13.80 -7.33 -15.97
CA GLU A 366 14.59 -6.96 -14.81
C GLU A 366 13.74 -6.95 -13.54
N VAL A 367 12.51 -6.40 -13.62
CA VAL A 367 11.55 -6.40 -12.50
C VAL A 367 11.14 -7.82 -12.14
N LYS A 368 10.79 -8.65 -13.13
CA LYS A 368 10.47 -10.07 -12.90
C LYS A 368 11.63 -10.84 -12.26
N ALA A 369 12.84 -10.64 -12.76
CA ALA A 369 14.02 -11.31 -12.20
C ALA A 369 14.35 -10.84 -10.76
N ASP A 370 14.09 -9.56 -10.43
CA ASP A 370 14.25 -9.08 -9.06
C ASP A 370 13.18 -9.66 -8.13
N PHE A 371 11.91 -9.64 -8.55
CA PHE A 371 10.79 -10.17 -7.75
C PHE A 371 10.93 -11.68 -7.48
N ALA A 372 11.38 -12.46 -8.46
CA ALA A 372 11.60 -13.90 -8.31
C ALA A 372 12.65 -14.27 -7.25
N LYS A 373 13.48 -13.34 -6.79
CA LYS A 373 14.46 -13.57 -5.71
C LYS A 373 13.80 -13.73 -4.34
N TRP A 374 12.59 -13.22 -4.16
CA TRP A 374 11.99 -13.10 -2.84
C TRP A 374 10.49 -13.46 -2.74
N LYS A 375 9.83 -13.73 -3.87
CA LYS A 375 8.45 -14.27 -3.91
C LYS A 375 8.24 -15.21 -5.09
N ASP A 376 7.24 -16.09 -4.97
CA ASP A 376 6.71 -16.84 -6.13
C ASP A 376 5.89 -15.87 -6.99
N THR A 377 6.41 -15.56 -8.17
CA THR A 377 5.82 -14.56 -9.08
C THR A 377 4.55 -15.04 -9.75
N ASP A 378 4.37 -16.37 -9.94
CA ASP A 378 3.15 -16.92 -10.52
C ASP A 378 1.99 -16.86 -9.53
N VAL A 379 2.27 -17.16 -8.26
CA VAL A 379 1.30 -16.95 -7.17
C VAL A 379 0.95 -15.47 -7.04
N ALA A 380 1.96 -14.60 -7.08
CA ALA A 380 1.79 -13.15 -6.96
C ALA A 380 0.91 -12.58 -8.09
N GLN A 381 1.13 -13.02 -9.34
CA GLN A 381 0.31 -12.59 -10.48
C GLN A 381 -1.13 -13.07 -10.33
N ARG A 382 -1.35 -14.35 -10.03
CA ARG A 382 -2.71 -14.90 -9.80
C ARG A 382 -3.41 -14.20 -8.64
N GLN A 383 -2.69 -13.84 -7.57
CA GLN A 383 -3.28 -13.13 -6.44
C GLN A 383 -3.69 -11.70 -6.84
N LEU A 384 -2.88 -10.99 -7.60
CA LEU A 384 -3.21 -9.66 -8.13
C LEU A 384 -4.45 -9.71 -9.04
N GLU A 385 -4.50 -10.68 -9.96
CA GLU A 385 -5.64 -10.87 -10.87
C GLU A 385 -6.94 -11.21 -10.12
N ASN A 386 -6.83 -11.96 -9.01
CA ASN A 386 -7.95 -12.33 -8.13
C ASN A 386 -8.12 -11.36 -6.95
N SER A 387 -7.59 -10.14 -7.02
CA SER A 387 -7.75 -9.17 -5.95
C SER A 387 -9.00 -8.29 -6.13
N THR A 388 -9.49 -7.74 -5.02
CA THR A 388 -10.71 -6.95 -4.97
C THR A 388 -10.42 -5.58 -4.37
N PRO A 389 -10.74 -4.47 -5.08
CA PRO A 389 -10.68 -3.13 -4.53
C PRO A 389 -11.73 -2.96 -3.41
N ARG A 390 -11.45 -2.06 -2.49
CA ARG A 390 -12.37 -1.67 -1.44
C ARG A 390 -13.26 -0.50 -1.92
N ASP A 391 -14.19 -0.78 -2.86
CA ASP A 391 -15.00 0.28 -3.50
C ASP A 391 -15.78 1.15 -2.50
N VAL A 392 -16.12 0.64 -1.32
CA VAL A 392 -16.75 1.44 -0.26
C VAL A 392 -15.86 2.59 0.23
N SER A 393 -14.54 2.50 0.07
CA SER A 393 -13.60 3.59 0.42
C SER A 393 -13.80 4.85 -0.44
N LYS A 394 -14.49 4.72 -1.58
CA LYS A 394 -14.86 5.85 -2.45
C LYS A 394 -16.07 6.64 -1.95
N THR A 395 -16.69 6.23 -0.86
CA THR A 395 -17.75 7.00 -0.20
C THR A 395 -17.16 8.00 0.79
N LEU A 396 -17.83 9.15 0.96
CA LEU A 396 -17.33 10.22 1.85
C LEU A 396 -17.33 9.84 3.34
N TRP A 397 -18.16 8.88 3.72
CA TRP A 397 -18.35 8.44 5.11
C TRP A 397 -17.45 7.28 5.55
N PHE A 398 -16.82 6.58 4.60
CA PHE A 398 -16.14 5.32 4.89
C PHE A 398 -14.98 5.48 5.88
N SER A 399 -14.15 6.50 5.74
CA SER A 399 -12.99 6.71 6.62
C SER A 399 -13.40 6.83 8.10
N ASP A 400 -14.51 7.52 8.39
CA ASP A 400 -15.03 7.66 9.76
C ASP A 400 -15.54 6.30 10.28
N TRP A 401 -16.21 5.53 9.43
CA TRP A 401 -16.71 4.21 9.79
C TRP A 401 -15.55 3.22 9.98
N ASP A 402 -14.57 3.22 9.10
CA ASP A 402 -13.41 2.31 9.15
C ASP A 402 -12.63 2.50 10.45
N TRP A 403 -12.40 3.75 10.84
CA TRP A 403 -11.78 4.08 12.12
C TRP A 403 -12.59 3.55 13.32
N TYR A 404 -13.90 3.78 13.33
CA TYR A 404 -14.78 3.26 14.37
C TYR A 404 -14.77 1.73 14.40
N MET A 405 -14.88 1.09 13.23
CA MET A 405 -14.93 -0.36 13.08
C MET A 405 -13.66 -1.00 13.68
N MET A 406 -12.49 -0.48 13.41
CA MET A 406 -11.24 -1.04 13.95
C MET A 406 -11.24 -1.03 15.48
N GLY A 407 -11.65 0.06 16.12
CA GLY A 407 -11.75 0.13 17.58
C GLY A 407 -12.77 -0.86 18.16
N ALA A 408 -13.95 -0.95 17.54
CA ALA A 408 -15.00 -1.87 17.96
C ALA A 408 -14.59 -3.34 17.80
N VAL A 409 -13.88 -3.67 16.69
CA VAL A 409 -13.35 -5.03 16.46
C VAL A 409 -12.26 -5.37 17.46
N GLN A 410 -11.35 -4.44 17.79
CA GLN A 410 -10.35 -4.68 18.84
C GLN A 410 -11.01 -5.01 20.19
N ASP A 411 -12.08 -4.31 20.56
CA ASP A 411 -12.82 -4.58 21.78
C ASP A 411 -13.54 -5.93 21.74
N PHE A 412 -14.11 -6.29 20.59
CA PHE A 412 -14.68 -7.62 20.36
C PHE A 412 -13.62 -8.73 20.51
N ILE A 413 -12.46 -8.60 19.88
CA ILE A 413 -11.39 -9.59 19.97
C ILE A 413 -10.95 -9.79 21.44
N ARG A 414 -10.94 -8.73 22.24
CA ARG A 414 -10.68 -8.79 23.69
C ARG A 414 -11.82 -9.38 24.51
N GLY A 415 -12.92 -9.78 23.88
CA GLY A 415 -14.07 -10.44 24.55
C GLY A 415 -15.05 -9.49 25.23
N LYS A 416 -15.06 -8.19 24.90
CA LYS A 416 -15.95 -7.21 25.56
C LYS A 416 -17.41 -7.30 25.11
N GLN A 417 -17.70 -7.91 23.97
CA GLN A 417 -19.05 -8.04 23.43
C GLN A 417 -19.20 -9.28 22.52
N PRO A 418 -20.40 -9.82 22.30
CA PRO A 418 -20.65 -10.89 21.32
C PRO A 418 -20.63 -10.35 19.90
N VAL A 419 -20.41 -11.24 18.90
CA VAL A 419 -20.29 -10.89 17.48
C VAL A 419 -21.56 -10.24 16.90
N ASP A 420 -22.72 -10.70 17.32
CA ASP A 420 -24.01 -10.15 16.85
C ASP A 420 -24.19 -8.71 17.31
N GLN A 421 -23.86 -8.39 18.56
CA GLN A 421 -23.90 -7.02 19.05
C GLN A 421 -22.89 -6.14 18.30
N LEU A 422 -21.68 -6.62 18.02
CA LEU A 422 -20.72 -5.89 17.21
C LEU A 422 -21.29 -5.58 15.82
N ALA A 423 -21.89 -6.58 15.14
CA ALA A 423 -22.50 -6.40 13.82
C ALA A 423 -23.61 -5.33 13.84
N ASP A 424 -24.50 -5.37 14.83
CA ASP A 424 -25.58 -4.40 15.02
C ASP A 424 -25.02 -2.97 15.25
N ASP A 425 -23.98 -2.85 16.08
CA ASP A 425 -23.32 -1.58 16.36
C ASP A 425 -22.64 -1.01 15.10
N LEU A 426 -21.96 -1.85 14.32
CA LEU A 426 -21.32 -1.45 13.06
C LEU A 426 -22.37 -1.00 12.03
N GLU A 427 -23.51 -1.72 11.91
CA GLU A 427 -24.62 -1.34 11.02
C GLU A 427 -25.21 0.02 11.41
N LYS A 428 -25.46 0.24 12.70
CA LYS A 428 -25.95 1.51 13.22
C LYS A 428 -25.00 2.66 12.90
N GLN A 429 -23.69 2.44 13.00
CA GLN A 429 -22.71 3.47 12.70
C GLN A 429 -22.62 3.77 11.20
N VAL A 430 -22.80 2.80 10.30
CA VAL A 430 -22.93 3.09 8.85
C VAL A 430 -24.06 4.09 8.62
N LYS A 431 -25.25 3.87 9.21
CA LYS A 431 -26.40 4.77 9.08
C LYS A 431 -26.07 6.17 9.62
N THR A 432 -25.37 6.24 10.75
CA THR A 432 -24.98 7.50 11.41
C THR A 432 -24.00 8.29 10.54
N PHE A 433 -22.97 7.65 10.01
CA PHE A 433 -21.97 8.32 9.18
C PHE A 433 -22.52 8.70 7.80
N LYS A 434 -23.32 7.82 7.14
CA LYS A 434 -24.01 8.19 5.91
C LYS A 434 -24.87 9.45 6.05
N ALA A 435 -25.53 9.65 7.18
CA ALA A 435 -26.37 10.84 7.42
C ALA A 435 -25.56 12.15 7.56
N ARG A 436 -24.27 12.08 7.89
CA ARG A 436 -23.38 13.24 7.96
C ARG A 436 -22.91 13.73 6.60
N TYR A 437 -22.93 12.87 5.60
CA TYR A 437 -22.47 13.12 4.24
C TYR A 437 -23.59 12.84 3.24
N PRO A 438 -24.65 13.68 3.24
CA PRO A 438 -25.72 13.52 2.24
C PRO A 438 -25.10 13.76 0.84
N GLY A 439 -25.01 12.71 0.04
CA GLY A 439 -24.47 12.70 -1.33
C GLY A 439 -25.48 13.11 -2.36
#